data_f2269b4924d3e4ebf2db0e34b74dcc3c
#
_entry.id   f2269b4924d3e4ebf2db0e34b74dcc3c
#
_cell.length_a   1.000
_cell.length_b   1.000
_cell.length_c   1.000
_cell.angle_alpha   90.00
_cell.angle_beta   90.00
_cell.angle_gamma   90.00
#
_symmetry.space_group_name_H-M   'P 1'
#
loop_
_entity.id
_entity.type
_entity.pdbx_description
1 polymer ?
#
loop_
_entity_poly.entity_id
_entity_poly.type
_entity_poly.pdbx_seq_one_letter_code
_entity_poly.pdbx_strand_id
1 'polypeptide(L)'
;QLETASGTKVAAEFKPRNEIDVAVLSAINRPGVIRAGLLNHYLWRRAGTEEITFDHPLMEELVGDTCGILVFQEQLTKAAEVVAGFDPQEADDLRKLIGKKEIDRLGPMKVKFIEGCLGNEAFTSVMANRQSAVKAAEKIWMSFEASGSYAFNKSHAIEYGTISSWEIWTKHYYPKEYLTALMQTDSGNINRYVREARRKNIPILPPDINLSGRKFTLVDNEIRYGLDSVFAVGDSATTDILEKRPFTSLEDYLERTDGRGANRKQVIINLIMIGAFDRFGDRAQILKSYYQTRKDCADLAIPDFSDEKVMYEIEQELVGNYVTIDPMDKYVRALEAVALRHPSDVNDVSIMDRMVIGGQITKIKHHKTKRGKDMAFLVVSWNEEDFDVTVFPEEWDSCRNLLKVGAPVACQCIRLERGCCLQALERLDLMEWT
;
A
#
# COMPACT_ATOMS: atom_id res chain seq x y z
N GLN A 1 -1.56 -7.45 -3.18
CA GLN A 1 -2.57 -7.87 -2.18
C GLN A 1 -2.01 -7.91 -0.76
N LEU A 2 -0.70 -8.06 -0.60
CA LEU A 2 -0.02 -8.11 0.71
C LEU A 2 0.68 -6.80 1.07
N GLU A 3 0.69 -5.82 0.17
CA GLU A 3 1.30 -4.49 0.33
C GLU A 3 0.51 -3.55 1.25
N THR A 4 -0.72 -3.92 1.58
CA THR A 4 -1.54 -3.14 2.53
C THR A 4 -1.00 -3.27 3.95
N ALA A 5 -1.23 -2.27 4.81
CA ALA A 5 -0.85 -2.30 6.21
C ALA A 5 -1.28 -3.58 6.94
N SER A 6 -2.56 -3.99 6.76
CA SER A 6 -3.07 -5.25 7.31
C SER A 6 -2.37 -6.46 6.70
N GLY A 7 -2.12 -6.46 5.38
CA GLY A 7 -1.44 -7.54 4.67
C GLY A 7 -0.01 -7.74 5.18
N THR A 8 0.73 -6.66 5.33
CA THR A 8 2.11 -6.68 5.81
C THR A 8 2.19 -7.19 7.27
N LYS A 9 1.30 -6.71 8.16
CA LYS A 9 1.24 -7.19 9.55
C LYS A 9 0.96 -8.69 9.63
N VAL A 10 -0.07 -9.14 8.93
CA VAL A 10 -0.44 -10.57 8.92
C VAL A 10 0.66 -11.42 8.27
N ALA A 11 1.30 -10.94 7.20
CA ALA A 11 2.42 -11.65 6.57
C ALA A 11 3.63 -11.79 7.50
N ALA A 12 3.94 -10.77 8.30
CA ALA A 12 5.01 -10.81 9.28
C ALA A 12 4.76 -11.83 10.40
N GLU A 13 3.51 -11.97 10.84
CA GLU A 13 3.09 -12.96 11.83
C GLU A 13 3.01 -14.38 11.23
N PHE A 14 2.43 -14.51 10.04
CA PHE A 14 2.26 -15.76 9.31
C PHE A 14 3.60 -16.37 8.86
N LYS A 15 4.56 -15.54 8.47
CA LYS A 15 5.90 -15.95 7.99
C LYS A 15 5.81 -16.95 6.84
N PRO A 16 5.30 -16.56 5.66
CA PRO A 16 5.16 -17.47 4.52
C PRO A 16 6.52 -18.04 4.12
N ARG A 17 6.56 -19.34 3.76
CA ARG A 17 7.78 -20.08 3.44
C ARG A 17 7.86 -20.49 1.98
N ASN A 18 6.74 -20.44 1.28
CA ASN A 18 6.61 -20.83 -0.13
C ASN A 18 5.42 -20.08 -0.77
N GLU A 19 5.25 -20.26 -2.08
CA GLU A 19 4.19 -19.60 -2.85
C GLU A 19 2.77 -20.04 -2.46
N ILE A 20 2.60 -21.29 -1.99
CA ILE A 20 1.29 -21.77 -1.50
C ILE A 20 0.91 -21.01 -0.22
N ASP A 21 1.86 -20.78 0.67
CA ASP A 21 1.65 -19.97 1.86
C ASP A 21 1.20 -18.54 1.50
N VAL A 22 1.80 -17.94 0.46
CA VAL A 22 1.41 -16.61 -0.03
C VAL A 22 -0.01 -16.63 -0.60
N ALA A 23 -0.37 -17.69 -1.32
CA ALA A 23 -1.72 -17.87 -1.86
C ALA A 23 -2.76 -18.01 -0.74
N VAL A 24 -2.48 -18.85 0.27
CA VAL A 24 -3.36 -18.98 1.44
C VAL A 24 -3.49 -17.67 2.20
N LEU A 25 -2.38 -16.97 2.44
CA LEU A 25 -2.39 -15.66 3.09
C LEU A 25 -3.28 -14.65 2.38
N SER A 26 -3.22 -14.61 1.04
CA SER A 26 -4.08 -13.74 0.22
C SER A 26 -5.57 -14.11 0.35
N ALA A 27 -5.88 -15.40 0.54
CA ALA A 27 -7.24 -15.87 0.72
C ALA A 27 -7.81 -15.60 2.12
N ILE A 28 -7.00 -15.70 3.17
CA ILE A 28 -7.46 -15.54 4.57
C ILE A 28 -7.40 -14.10 5.08
N ASN A 29 -6.52 -13.25 4.54
CA ASN A 29 -6.42 -11.85 4.95
C ASN A 29 -7.52 -11.00 4.30
N ARG A 30 -8.78 -11.30 4.59
CA ARG A 30 -9.94 -10.58 4.03
C ARG A 30 -10.98 -10.30 5.11
N PRO A 31 -11.75 -9.19 4.97
CA PRO A 31 -12.69 -8.75 5.98
C PRO A 31 -13.69 -9.82 6.43
N GLY A 32 -14.10 -10.72 5.54
CA GLY A 32 -15.03 -11.83 5.85
C GLY A 32 -14.41 -12.84 6.82
N VAL A 33 -13.20 -13.31 6.51
CA VAL A 33 -12.44 -14.29 7.31
C VAL A 33 -12.06 -13.67 8.67
N ILE A 34 -11.60 -12.41 8.67
CA ILE A 34 -11.23 -11.68 9.89
C ILE A 34 -12.42 -11.52 10.82
N ARG A 35 -13.59 -11.10 10.30
CA ARG A 35 -14.82 -10.98 11.10
C ARG A 35 -15.34 -12.29 11.64
N ALA A 36 -15.09 -13.39 10.94
CA ALA A 36 -15.42 -14.73 11.41
C ALA A 36 -14.43 -15.27 12.46
N GLY A 37 -13.35 -14.53 12.79
CA GLY A 37 -12.31 -14.95 13.74
C GLY A 37 -11.36 -16.03 13.20
N LEU A 38 -11.55 -16.49 11.97
CA LEU A 38 -10.84 -17.63 11.41
C LEU A 38 -9.37 -17.35 11.11
N LEU A 39 -9.00 -16.07 10.86
CA LEU A 39 -7.60 -15.69 10.68
C LEU A 39 -6.77 -16.03 11.91
N ASN A 40 -7.25 -15.70 13.11
CA ASN A 40 -6.52 -15.96 14.37
C ASN A 40 -6.37 -17.47 14.61
N HIS A 41 -7.45 -18.24 14.43
CA HIS A 41 -7.40 -19.71 14.54
C HIS A 41 -6.39 -20.30 13.55
N TYR A 42 -6.37 -19.82 12.32
CA TYR A 42 -5.39 -20.26 11.32
C TYR A 42 -3.95 -20.00 11.79
N LEU A 43 -3.66 -18.77 12.24
CA LEU A 43 -2.34 -18.36 12.71
C LEU A 43 -1.90 -19.19 13.94
N TRP A 44 -2.79 -19.39 14.91
CA TRP A 44 -2.50 -20.18 16.12
C TRP A 44 -2.25 -21.66 15.81
N ARG A 45 -3.05 -22.27 14.95
CA ARG A 45 -2.88 -23.65 14.52
C ARG A 45 -1.59 -23.83 13.73
N ARG A 46 -1.28 -22.90 12.83
CA ARG A 46 -0.03 -22.90 12.09
C ARG A 46 1.20 -22.72 13.00
N ALA A 47 1.09 -21.92 14.03
CA ALA A 47 2.13 -21.72 15.04
C ALA A 47 2.26 -22.88 16.04
N GLY A 48 1.31 -23.82 16.04
CA GLY A 48 1.26 -24.95 16.99
C GLY A 48 0.75 -24.55 18.39
N THR A 49 0.17 -23.36 18.55
CA THR A 49 -0.41 -22.88 19.81
C THR A 49 -1.88 -23.30 19.98
N GLU A 50 -2.53 -23.70 18.90
CA GLU A 50 -3.86 -24.31 18.89
C GLU A 50 -3.79 -25.63 18.13
N GLU A 51 -4.47 -26.68 18.62
CA GLU A 51 -4.55 -27.99 17.99
C GLU A 51 -5.39 -27.94 16.71
N ILE A 52 -4.92 -28.56 15.64
CA ILE A 52 -5.70 -28.73 14.41
C ILE A 52 -6.71 -29.86 14.64
N THR A 53 -7.99 -29.52 14.57
CA THR A 53 -9.09 -30.47 14.75
C THR A 53 -9.94 -30.55 13.49
N PHE A 54 -10.50 -31.73 13.25
CA PHE A 54 -11.38 -32.01 12.11
C PHE A 54 -12.72 -32.52 12.60
N ASP A 55 -13.81 -32.05 11.98
CA ASP A 55 -15.16 -32.52 12.31
C ASP A 55 -15.40 -34.02 11.93
N HIS A 56 -14.56 -34.51 11.02
CA HIS A 56 -14.53 -35.90 10.60
C HIS A 56 -13.14 -36.26 10.03
N PRO A 57 -12.60 -37.49 10.22
CA PRO A 57 -11.29 -37.86 9.68
C PRO A 57 -11.12 -37.65 8.18
N LEU A 58 -12.15 -37.86 7.36
CA LEU A 58 -12.11 -37.63 5.92
C LEU A 58 -11.87 -36.12 5.57
N MET A 59 -12.10 -35.21 6.51
CA MET A 59 -11.81 -33.79 6.29
C MET A 59 -10.32 -33.47 6.38
N GLU A 60 -9.51 -34.29 7.03
CA GLU A 60 -8.08 -34.07 7.20
C GLU A 60 -7.35 -33.93 5.86
N GLU A 61 -7.61 -34.83 4.92
CA GLU A 61 -7.03 -34.76 3.57
C GLU A 61 -7.48 -33.55 2.78
N LEU A 62 -8.66 -33.00 3.06
CA LEU A 62 -9.28 -31.93 2.32
C LEU A 62 -8.90 -30.53 2.82
N VAL A 63 -8.73 -30.37 4.13
CA VAL A 63 -8.48 -29.07 4.77
C VAL A 63 -7.25 -29.07 5.68
N GLY A 64 -6.45 -30.12 5.69
CA GLY A 64 -5.21 -30.22 6.48
C GLY A 64 -4.22 -29.13 6.09
N ASP A 65 -4.01 -28.90 4.78
CA ASP A 65 -3.13 -27.86 4.25
C ASP A 65 -3.56 -26.43 4.66
N THR A 66 -4.83 -26.26 5.04
CA THR A 66 -5.39 -25.02 5.55
C THR A 66 -5.72 -25.05 7.04
N CYS A 67 -4.97 -25.88 7.81
CA CYS A 67 -5.08 -26.00 9.26
C CYS A 67 -6.50 -26.31 9.77
N GLY A 68 -7.25 -27.15 9.04
CA GLY A 68 -8.62 -27.54 9.39
C GLY A 68 -9.69 -26.50 9.09
N ILE A 69 -9.38 -25.47 8.29
CA ILE A 69 -10.31 -24.40 7.94
C ILE A 69 -10.65 -24.46 6.45
N LEU A 70 -11.94 -24.36 6.12
CA LEU A 70 -12.40 -24.20 4.75
C LEU A 70 -12.08 -22.80 4.23
N VAL A 71 -10.98 -22.66 3.51
CA VAL A 71 -10.51 -21.38 2.95
C VAL A 71 -10.95 -21.24 1.50
N PHE A 72 -10.93 -22.35 0.76
CA PHE A 72 -11.16 -22.38 -0.68
C PHE A 72 -12.51 -22.98 -1.06
N GLN A 73 -13.11 -22.45 -2.14
CA GLN A 73 -14.37 -22.97 -2.71
C GLN A 73 -14.23 -24.44 -3.17
N GLU A 74 -13.07 -24.79 -3.70
CA GLU A 74 -12.74 -26.12 -4.17
C GLU A 74 -12.66 -27.14 -3.03
N GLN A 75 -12.30 -26.71 -1.82
CA GLN A 75 -12.35 -27.56 -0.63
C GLN A 75 -13.78 -27.90 -0.27
N LEU A 76 -14.72 -26.95 -0.41
CA LEU A 76 -16.15 -27.18 -0.16
C LEU A 76 -16.73 -28.20 -1.16
N THR A 77 -16.50 -27.99 -2.46
CA THR A 77 -17.00 -28.93 -3.48
C THR A 77 -16.41 -30.32 -3.29
N LYS A 78 -15.11 -30.40 -3.06
CA LYS A 78 -14.44 -31.70 -2.84
C LYS A 78 -14.91 -32.40 -1.56
N ALA A 79 -15.16 -31.62 -0.50
CA ALA A 79 -15.73 -32.18 0.71
C ALA A 79 -17.14 -32.75 0.50
N ALA A 80 -18.01 -32.05 -0.25
CA ALA A 80 -19.34 -32.56 -0.57
C ALA A 80 -19.28 -33.85 -1.38
N GLU A 81 -18.36 -33.98 -2.34
CA GLU A 81 -18.12 -35.21 -3.08
C GLU A 81 -17.66 -36.36 -2.15
N VAL A 82 -16.61 -36.12 -1.34
CA VAL A 82 -15.93 -37.14 -0.55
C VAL A 82 -16.78 -37.61 0.63
N VAL A 83 -17.41 -36.66 1.37
CA VAL A 83 -18.13 -37.06 2.60
C VAL A 83 -19.59 -37.41 2.36
N ALA A 84 -20.26 -36.76 1.36
CA ALA A 84 -21.69 -36.98 1.11
C ALA A 84 -21.98 -37.70 -0.22
N GLY A 85 -20.96 -38.01 -1.02
CA GLY A 85 -21.12 -38.71 -2.30
C GLY A 85 -21.83 -37.87 -3.38
N PHE A 86 -21.75 -36.54 -3.32
CA PHE A 86 -22.30 -35.70 -4.37
C PHE A 86 -21.54 -35.88 -5.68
N ASP A 87 -22.25 -35.86 -6.80
CA ASP A 87 -21.56 -35.73 -8.07
C ASP A 87 -20.96 -34.32 -8.25
N PRO A 88 -20.03 -34.13 -9.20
CA PRO A 88 -19.35 -32.83 -9.39
C PRO A 88 -20.31 -31.67 -9.67
N GLN A 89 -21.44 -31.92 -10.38
CA GLN A 89 -22.42 -30.87 -10.70
C GLN A 89 -23.21 -30.47 -9.45
N GLU A 90 -23.61 -31.44 -8.64
CA GLU A 90 -24.31 -31.22 -7.36
C GLU A 90 -23.45 -30.46 -6.36
N ALA A 91 -22.15 -30.82 -6.28
CA ALA A 91 -21.20 -30.12 -5.43
C ALA A 91 -20.98 -28.65 -5.86
N ASP A 92 -20.93 -28.38 -7.17
CA ASP A 92 -20.82 -27.02 -7.68
C ASP A 92 -22.12 -26.23 -7.48
N ASP A 93 -23.28 -26.87 -7.62
CA ASP A 93 -24.57 -26.22 -7.35
C ASP A 93 -24.71 -25.88 -5.85
N LEU A 94 -24.26 -26.75 -4.95
CA LEU A 94 -24.18 -26.46 -3.51
C LEU A 94 -23.30 -25.24 -3.26
N ARG A 95 -22.11 -25.19 -3.84
CA ARG A 95 -21.19 -24.05 -3.72
C ARG A 95 -21.83 -22.74 -4.17
N LYS A 96 -22.53 -22.75 -5.32
CA LYS A 96 -23.24 -21.58 -5.85
C LYS A 96 -24.38 -21.13 -4.93
N LEU A 97 -25.17 -22.06 -4.38
CA LEU A 97 -26.28 -21.77 -3.47
C LEU A 97 -25.77 -21.12 -2.17
N ILE A 98 -24.69 -21.65 -1.60
CA ILE A 98 -24.06 -21.12 -0.39
C ILE A 98 -23.50 -19.72 -0.67
N GLY A 99 -22.79 -19.52 -1.79
CA GLY A 99 -22.21 -18.23 -2.18
C GLY A 99 -23.25 -17.13 -2.41
N LYS A 100 -24.42 -17.49 -2.96
CA LYS A 100 -25.52 -16.55 -3.21
C LYS A 100 -26.46 -16.36 -2.01
N LYS A 101 -26.33 -17.17 -0.96
CA LYS A 101 -27.19 -17.18 0.24
C LYS A 101 -28.66 -17.43 -0.11
N GLU A 102 -28.94 -18.34 -1.03
CA GLU A 102 -30.31 -18.71 -1.42
C GLU A 102 -30.94 -19.63 -0.37
N ILE A 103 -31.40 -19.04 0.76
CA ILE A 103 -31.83 -19.75 1.98
C ILE A 103 -32.93 -20.78 1.70
N ASP A 104 -33.89 -20.47 0.84
CA ASP A 104 -35.02 -21.35 0.52
C ASP A 104 -34.58 -22.66 -0.14
N ARG A 105 -33.46 -22.65 -0.87
CA ARG A 105 -32.90 -23.82 -1.56
C ARG A 105 -31.86 -24.57 -0.73
N LEU A 106 -31.29 -23.94 0.31
CA LEU A 106 -30.30 -24.56 1.18
C LEU A 106 -30.88 -25.68 2.06
N GLY A 107 -32.12 -25.54 2.52
CA GLY A 107 -32.77 -26.53 3.37
C GLY A 107 -32.83 -27.94 2.76
N PRO A 108 -33.42 -28.12 1.56
CA PRO A 108 -33.41 -29.41 0.86
C PRO A 108 -32.00 -29.94 0.58
N MET A 109 -31.05 -29.07 0.24
CA MET A 109 -29.66 -29.47 -0.02
C MET A 109 -28.97 -29.96 1.25
N LYS A 110 -29.23 -29.35 2.41
CA LYS A 110 -28.75 -29.81 3.73
C LYS A 110 -29.21 -31.22 4.05
N VAL A 111 -30.52 -31.48 3.83
CA VAL A 111 -31.06 -32.83 4.06
C VAL A 111 -30.35 -33.85 3.19
N LYS A 112 -30.24 -33.57 1.89
CA LYS A 112 -29.52 -34.44 0.94
C LYS A 112 -28.06 -34.67 1.34
N PHE A 113 -27.35 -33.63 1.78
CA PHE A 113 -25.97 -33.71 2.24
C PHE A 113 -25.85 -34.64 3.45
N ILE A 114 -26.69 -34.47 4.48
CA ILE A 114 -26.68 -35.32 5.68
C ILE A 114 -27.02 -36.76 5.34
N GLU A 115 -28.02 -36.98 4.52
CA GLU A 115 -28.39 -38.34 4.06
C GLU A 115 -27.25 -39.01 3.26
N GLY A 116 -26.58 -38.24 2.39
CA GLY A 116 -25.40 -38.66 1.66
C GLY A 116 -24.25 -39.07 2.60
N CYS A 117 -23.94 -38.30 3.62
CA CYS A 117 -22.95 -38.64 4.64
C CYS A 117 -23.32 -39.95 5.37
N LEU A 118 -24.58 -40.11 5.74
CA LEU A 118 -25.07 -41.31 6.44
C LEU A 118 -25.15 -42.55 5.55
N GLY A 119 -25.23 -42.39 4.24
CA GLY A 119 -25.16 -43.45 3.23
C GLY A 119 -23.73 -43.82 2.85
N ASN A 120 -22.76 -43.00 3.18
CA ASN A 120 -21.35 -43.22 2.86
C ASN A 120 -20.68 -44.12 3.92
N GLU A 121 -20.30 -45.34 3.51
CA GLU A 121 -19.66 -46.30 4.40
C GLU A 121 -18.31 -45.80 4.94
N ALA A 122 -17.51 -45.10 4.11
CA ALA A 122 -16.25 -44.49 4.53
C ALA A 122 -16.45 -43.42 5.61
N PHE A 123 -17.59 -42.68 5.56
CA PHE A 123 -17.94 -41.69 6.57
C PHE A 123 -18.44 -42.34 7.86
N THR A 124 -19.33 -43.35 7.76
CA THR A 124 -20.00 -43.92 8.92
C THR A 124 -19.15 -44.94 9.69
N SER A 125 -18.23 -45.67 9.02
CA SER A 125 -17.42 -46.75 9.64
C SER A 125 -16.46 -46.26 10.72
N VAL A 126 -16.03 -44.98 10.68
CA VAL A 126 -15.13 -44.39 11.66
C VAL A 126 -15.88 -43.72 12.82
N MET A 127 -17.21 -43.63 12.75
CA MET A 127 -18.04 -43.02 13.78
C MET A 127 -18.51 -44.05 14.83
N ALA A 128 -18.56 -43.64 16.09
CA ALA A 128 -18.96 -44.51 17.19
C ALA A 128 -20.40 -45.03 17.06
N ASN A 129 -21.30 -44.25 16.47
CA ASN A 129 -22.70 -44.61 16.23
C ASN A 129 -23.34 -43.60 15.24
N ARG A 130 -24.59 -43.90 14.82
CA ARG A 130 -25.35 -43.06 13.89
C ARG A 130 -25.54 -41.62 14.40
N GLN A 131 -25.71 -41.41 15.70
CA GLN A 131 -25.92 -40.10 16.26
C GLN A 131 -24.64 -39.23 16.17
N SER A 132 -23.47 -39.81 16.39
CA SER A 132 -22.18 -39.13 16.20
C SER A 132 -21.92 -38.81 14.74
N ALA A 133 -22.32 -39.68 13.81
CA ALA A 133 -22.25 -39.41 12.36
C ALA A 133 -23.14 -38.21 11.95
N VAL A 134 -24.39 -38.15 12.44
CA VAL A 134 -25.28 -37.01 12.21
C VAL A 134 -24.66 -35.72 12.71
N LYS A 135 -24.14 -35.71 13.95
CA LYS A 135 -23.49 -34.50 14.52
C LYS A 135 -22.28 -34.07 13.71
N ALA A 136 -21.46 -34.96 13.23
CA ALA A 136 -20.31 -34.66 12.38
C ALA A 136 -20.76 -34.02 11.05
N ALA A 137 -21.76 -34.64 10.38
CA ALA A 137 -22.33 -34.11 9.14
C ALA A 137 -22.94 -32.71 9.32
N GLU A 138 -23.66 -32.48 10.42
CA GLU A 138 -24.21 -31.15 10.74
C GLU A 138 -23.12 -30.10 10.98
N LYS A 139 -22.03 -30.43 11.66
CA LYS A 139 -20.90 -29.55 11.87
C LYS A 139 -20.21 -29.17 10.55
N ILE A 140 -19.96 -30.17 9.67
CA ILE A 140 -19.39 -29.90 8.35
C ILE A 140 -20.31 -28.98 7.56
N TRP A 141 -21.63 -29.22 7.60
CA TRP A 141 -22.59 -28.34 6.94
C TRP A 141 -22.53 -26.90 7.48
N MET A 142 -22.45 -26.73 8.78
CA MET A 142 -22.30 -25.39 9.39
C MET A 142 -21.02 -24.69 8.91
N SER A 143 -19.94 -25.45 8.75
CA SER A 143 -18.69 -24.92 8.19
C SER A 143 -18.87 -24.50 6.72
N PHE A 144 -19.67 -25.22 5.94
CA PHE A 144 -20.03 -24.84 4.57
C PHE A 144 -20.83 -23.53 4.53
N GLU A 145 -21.88 -23.41 5.34
CA GLU A 145 -22.70 -22.19 5.44
C GLU A 145 -21.85 -20.98 5.84
N ALA A 146 -20.97 -21.13 6.83
CA ALA A 146 -20.04 -20.10 7.25
C ALA A 146 -19.09 -19.68 6.11
N SER A 147 -18.54 -20.68 5.38
CA SER A 147 -17.59 -20.44 4.29
C SER A 147 -18.17 -19.66 3.12
N GLY A 148 -19.48 -19.73 2.90
CA GLY A 148 -20.17 -19.01 1.80
C GLY A 148 -19.98 -17.49 1.80
N SER A 149 -19.61 -16.91 2.96
CA SER A 149 -19.35 -15.49 3.07
C SER A 149 -17.89 -15.09 2.76
N TYR A 150 -16.96 -16.06 2.72
CA TYR A 150 -15.54 -15.78 2.64
C TYR A 150 -14.71 -16.76 1.79
N ALA A 151 -15.21 -17.95 1.45
CA ALA A 151 -14.44 -18.94 0.67
C ALA A 151 -13.96 -18.34 -0.66
N PHE A 152 -12.70 -18.61 -1.00
CA PHE A 152 -12.02 -18.00 -2.14
C PHE A 152 -11.73 -19.02 -3.23
N ASN A 153 -11.67 -18.60 -4.47
CA ASN A 153 -11.25 -19.46 -5.57
C ASN A 153 -9.77 -19.82 -5.43
N LYS A 154 -9.46 -21.11 -5.36
CA LYS A 154 -8.08 -21.62 -5.13
C LYS A 154 -7.15 -21.30 -6.30
N SER A 155 -7.62 -21.47 -7.54
CA SER A 155 -6.82 -21.20 -8.74
C SER A 155 -6.41 -19.73 -8.75
N HIS A 156 -7.35 -18.82 -8.50
CA HIS A 156 -7.06 -17.38 -8.43
C HIS A 156 -6.09 -17.03 -7.29
N ALA A 157 -6.24 -17.67 -6.11
CA ALA A 157 -5.31 -17.46 -5.00
C ALA A 157 -3.89 -17.91 -5.36
N ILE A 158 -3.74 -19.05 -6.05
CA ILE A 158 -2.44 -19.56 -6.47
C ILE A 158 -1.81 -18.64 -7.52
N GLU A 159 -2.57 -18.19 -8.52
CA GLU A 159 -2.07 -17.25 -9.54
C GLU A 159 -1.52 -15.97 -8.91
N TYR A 160 -2.28 -15.33 -8.03
CA TYR A 160 -1.83 -14.14 -7.30
C TYR A 160 -0.70 -14.44 -6.32
N GLY A 161 -0.72 -15.59 -5.65
CA GLY A 161 0.35 -16.04 -4.78
C GLY A 161 1.68 -16.20 -5.51
N THR A 162 1.63 -16.78 -6.71
CA THR A 162 2.80 -16.96 -7.59
C THR A 162 3.35 -15.62 -8.05
N ILE A 163 2.48 -14.70 -8.54
CA ILE A 163 2.88 -13.35 -8.95
C ILE A 163 3.52 -12.61 -7.78
N SER A 164 2.87 -12.61 -6.61
CA SER A 164 3.40 -11.96 -5.40
C SER A 164 4.74 -12.55 -4.96
N SER A 165 4.94 -13.86 -5.12
CA SER A 165 6.21 -14.51 -4.81
C SER A 165 7.32 -14.06 -5.75
N TRP A 166 7.03 -13.91 -7.05
CA TRP A 166 7.97 -13.34 -8.02
C TRP A 166 8.30 -11.88 -7.73
N GLU A 167 7.31 -11.08 -7.36
CA GLU A 167 7.53 -9.68 -6.96
C GLU A 167 8.40 -9.56 -5.71
N ILE A 168 8.15 -10.38 -4.67
CA ILE A 168 8.96 -10.43 -3.45
C ILE A 168 10.39 -10.85 -3.78
N TRP A 169 10.56 -11.87 -4.62
CA TRP A 169 11.87 -12.35 -5.05
C TRP A 169 12.61 -11.27 -5.84
N THR A 170 11.96 -10.65 -6.82
CA THR A 170 12.54 -9.57 -7.63
C THR A 170 12.91 -8.37 -6.75
N LYS A 171 12.02 -7.98 -5.84
CA LYS A 171 12.27 -6.90 -4.87
C LYS A 171 13.46 -7.17 -3.96
N HIS A 172 13.69 -8.44 -3.60
CA HIS A 172 14.81 -8.83 -2.74
C HIS A 172 16.14 -8.83 -3.48
N TYR A 173 16.21 -9.47 -4.65
CA TYR A 173 17.47 -9.67 -5.37
C TYR A 173 17.79 -8.53 -6.35
N TYR A 174 16.78 -7.82 -6.85
CA TYR A 174 16.90 -6.74 -7.84
C TYR A 174 16.10 -5.50 -7.40
N PRO A 175 16.37 -4.96 -6.20
CA PRO A 175 15.56 -3.89 -5.62
C PRO A 175 15.55 -2.60 -6.44
N LYS A 176 16.65 -2.29 -7.15
CA LYS A 176 16.78 -1.09 -7.96
C LYS A 176 15.90 -1.16 -9.21
N GLU A 177 15.99 -2.27 -9.92
CA GLU A 177 15.19 -2.56 -11.11
C GLU A 177 13.70 -2.61 -10.74
N TYR A 178 13.37 -3.29 -9.65
CA TYR A 178 12.00 -3.42 -9.15
C TYR A 178 11.39 -2.05 -8.79
N LEU A 179 12.10 -1.24 -8.00
CA LEU A 179 11.63 0.10 -7.63
C LEU A 179 11.55 1.03 -8.85
N THR A 180 12.51 0.95 -9.79
CA THR A 180 12.44 1.72 -11.04
C THR A 180 11.19 1.35 -11.84
N ALA A 181 10.87 0.06 -11.98
CA ALA A 181 9.68 -0.40 -12.68
C ALA A 181 8.39 0.07 -12.00
N LEU A 182 8.32 0.03 -10.66
CA LEU A 182 7.18 0.58 -9.91
C LEU A 182 7.01 2.07 -10.13
N MET A 183 8.08 2.87 -10.04
CA MET A 183 8.04 4.31 -10.30
C MET A 183 7.61 4.66 -11.73
N GLN A 184 7.86 3.76 -12.70
CA GLN A 184 7.40 3.94 -14.09
C GLN A 184 5.91 3.65 -14.28
N THR A 185 5.34 2.74 -13.50
CA THR A 185 4.00 2.16 -13.74
C THR A 185 2.94 2.64 -12.75
N ASP A 186 3.34 3.00 -11.54
CA ASP A 186 2.45 3.43 -10.46
C ASP A 186 2.81 4.83 -9.97
N SER A 187 2.42 5.83 -10.75
CA SER A 187 2.71 7.25 -10.48
C SER A 187 2.03 7.78 -9.20
N GLY A 188 0.96 7.13 -8.74
CA GLY A 188 0.24 7.53 -7.53
C GLY A 188 1.01 7.30 -6.23
N ASN A 189 2.00 6.40 -6.25
CA ASN A 189 2.74 5.97 -5.07
C ASN A 189 4.26 6.28 -5.12
N ILE A 190 4.69 7.20 -5.99
CA ILE A 190 6.12 7.53 -6.18
C ILE A 190 6.78 7.90 -4.84
N ASN A 191 6.13 8.70 -3.99
CA ASN A 191 6.66 9.09 -2.67
C ASN A 191 7.01 7.89 -1.79
N ARG A 192 6.19 6.84 -1.84
CA ARG A 192 6.42 5.58 -1.11
C ARG A 192 7.66 4.87 -1.64
N TYR A 193 7.81 4.79 -2.96
CA TYR A 193 8.96 4.13 -3.58
C TYR A 193 10.27 4.89 -3.39
N VAL A 194 10.21 6.23 -3.40
CA VAL A 194 11.36 7.10 -3.09
C VAL A 194 11.85 6.86 -1.67
N ARG A 195 10.94 6.85 -0.69
CA ARG A 195 11.28 6.55 0.71
C ARG A 195 11.87 5.15 0.87
N GLU A 196 11.28 4.15 0.21
CA GLU A 196 11.80 2.79 0.26
C GLU A 196 13.20 2.66 -0.35
N ALA A 197 13.45 3.33 -1.48
CA ALA A 197 14.78 3.37 -2.10
C ALA A 197 15.81 3.97 -1.15
N ARG A 198 15.49 5.08 -0.47
CA ARG A 198 16.37 5.70 0.53
C ARG A 198 16.67 4.78 1.71
N ARG A 199 15.65 4.09 2.26
CA ARG A 199 15.86 3.10 3.35
C ARG A 199 16.78 1.97 2.94
N LYS A 200 16.81 1.62 1.65
CA LYS A 200 17.71 0.62 1.07
C LYS A 200 19.06 1.19 0.63
N ASN A 201 19.33 2.48 0.90
CA ASN A 201 20.50 3.20 0.41
C ASN A 201 20.66 3.13 -1.11
N ILE A 202 19.55 3.18 -1.84
CA ILE A 202 19.52 3.25 -3.29
C ILE A 202 19.42 4.74 -3.67
N PRO A 203 20.45 5.31 -4.33
CA PRO A 203 20.42 6.70 -4.73
C PRO A 203 19.31 6.97 -5.73
N ILE A 204 18.60 8.08 -5.50
CA ILE A 204 17.65 8.63 -6.47
C ILE A 204 18.18 10.01 -6.87
N LEU A 205 18.40 10.18 -8.15
CA LEU A 205 19.02 11.36 -8.71
C LEU A 205 18.00 12.25 -9.43
N PRO A 206 18.21 13.57 -9.41
CA PRO A 206 17.39 14.49 -10.20
C PRO A 206 17.46 14.16 -11.70
N PRO A 207 16.55 14.72 -12.51
CA PRO A 207 16.66 14.62 -13.96
C PRO A 207 18.01 15.13 -14.46
N ASP A 208 18.51 14.55 -15.53
CA ASP A 208 19.69 15.02 -16.26
C ASP A 208 19.35 15.06 -17.74
N ILE A 209 19.65 16.18 -18.39
CA ILE A 209 19.25 16.44 -19.76
C ILE A 209 19.80 15.41 -20.78
N ASN A 210 20.95 14.82 -20.48
CA ASN A 210 21.61 13.85 -21.33
C ASN A 210 21.40 12.39 -20.90
N LEU A 211 21.12 12.12 -19.61
CA LEU A 211 21.06 10.76 -19.07
C LEU A 211 19.63 10.31 -18.79
N SER A 212 18.71 11.21 -18.42
CA SER A 212 17.34 10.81 -18.11
C SER A 212 16.62 10.25 -19.31
N GLY A 213 15.89 9.16 -19.08
CA GLY A 213 14.88 8.69 -20.03
C GLY A 213 13.61 9.53 -19.96
N ARG A 214 12.58 9.11 -20.69
CA ARG A 214 11.24 9.68 -20.60
C ARG A 214 10.67 9.50 -19.18
N LYS A 215 10.70 8.29 -18.68
CA LYS A 215 10.30 7.91 -17.32
C LYS A 215 11.53 7.64 -16.46
N PHE A 216 11.31 7.29 -15.19
CA PHE A 216 12.40 6.84 -14.32
C PHE A 216 13.28 5.80 -15.02
N THR A 217 14.58 5.91 -14.82
CA THR A 217 15.56 5.07 -15.51
C THR A 217 16.65 4.65 -14.52
N LEU A 218 17.12 3.41 -14.64
CA LEU A 218 18.31 2.97 -13.92
C LEU A 218 19.55 3.27 -14.78
N VAL A 219 20.42 4.15 -14.29
CA VAL A 219 21.67 4.55 -14.96
C VAL A 219 22.80 4.42 -13.95
N ASP A 220 23.87 3.72 -14.32
CA ASP A 220 25.05 3.51 -13.46
C ASP A 220 24.69 2.99 -12.05
N ASN A 221 23.65 2.14 -11.97
CA ASN A 221 23.19 1.55 -10.72
C ASN A 221 22.43 2.51 -9.78
N GLU A 222 22.02 3.68 -10.27
CA GLU A 222 21.26 4.73 -9.59
C GLU A 222 19.93 4.99 -10.29
N ILE A 223 18.87 5.21 -9.53
CA ILE A 223 17.55 5.54 -10.11
C ILE A 223 17.54 7.03 -10.42
N ARG A 224 17.21 7.38 -11.66
CA ARG A 224 17.13 8.76 -12.10
C ARG A 224 15.71 9.14 -12.49
N TYR A 225 15.27 10.33 -12.07
CA TYR A 225 13.99 10.89 -12.50
C TYR A 225 13.93 11.03 -14.02
N GLY A 226 12.77 10.67 -14.60
CA GLY A 226 12.48 10.89 -16.00
C GLY A 226 12.15 12.35 -16.32
N LEU A 227 12.32 12.73 -17.57
CA LEU A 227 12.02 14.09 -18.04
C LEU A 227 10.51 14.41 -17.93
N ASP A 228 9.63 13.44 -18.19
CA ASP A 228 8.17 13.59 -18.08
C ASP A 228 7.68 13.80 -16.63
N SER A 229 8.54 13.55 -15.63
CA SER A 229 8.22 13.82 -14.22
C SER A 229 8.29 15.31 -13.88
N VAL A 230 8.92 16.14 -14.72
CA VAL A 230 9.11 17.57 -14.46
C VAL A 230 7.90 18.36 -14.94
N PHE A 231 7.32 19.14 -14.04
CA PHE A 231 6.17 19.99 -14.38
C PHE A 231 6.43 20.86 -15.62
N ALA A 232 5.46 20.93 -16.51
CA ALA A 232 5.48 21.57 -17.81
C ALA A 232 6.36 20.93 -18.88
N VAL A 233 7.13 19.86 -18.58
CA VAL A 233 7.87 19.09 -19.58
C VAL A 233 6.92 18.02 -20.13
N GLY A 234 6.29 18.31 -21.26
CA GLY A 234 5.34 17.40 -21.91
C GLY A 234 6.02 16.51 -22.96
N ASP A 235 5.22 15.62 -23.54
CA ASP A 235 5.66 14.58 -24.50
C ASP A 235 6.48 15.14 -25.68
N SER A 236 6.04 16.27 -26.26
CA SER A 236 6.77 16.94 -27.37
C SER A 236 8.15 17.44 -26.94
N ALA A 237 8.25 18.04 -25.72
CA ALA A 237 9.53 18.53 -25.21
C ALA A 237 10.48 17.35 -24.91
N THR A 238 9.98 16.31 -24.28
CA THR A 238 10.76 15.10 -23.97
C THR A 238 11.26 14.43 -25.25
N THR A 239 10.40 14.28 -26.27
CA THR A 239 10.79 13.69 -27.53
C THR A 239 11.91 14.48 -28.20
N ASP A 240 11.76 15.81 -28.28
CA ASP A 240 12.75 16.69 -28.87
C ASP A 240 14.12 16.63 -28.16
N ILE A 241 14.11 16.57 -26.81
CA ILE A 241 15.31 16.39 -25.99
C ILE A 241 15.99 15.06 -26.29
N LEU A 242 15.22 13.96 -26.27
CA LEU A 242 15.75 12.60 -26.44
C LEU A 242 16.36 12.39 -27.84
N GLU A 243 15.79 13.00 -28.86
CA GLU A 243 16.27 12.88 -30.25
C GLU A 243 17.55 13.70 -30.51
N LYS A 244 17.72 14.81 -29.79
CA LYS A 244 18.77 15.79 -30.07
C LYS A 244 19.97 15.71 -29.13
N ARG A 245 19.89 14.97 -28.06
CA ARG A 245 21.03 14.77 -27.13
C ARG A 245 22.16 13.95 -27.78
N PRO A 246 23.42 13.99 -27.31
CA PRO A 246 23.88 14.73 -26.14
C PRO A 246 24.03 16.23 -26.41
N PHE A 247 23.78 17.03 -25.35
CA PHE A 247 24.06 18.47 -25.34
C PHE A 247 25.37 18.73 -24.58
N THR A 248 26.08 19.77 -25.01
CA THR A 248 27.37 20.16 -24.45
C THR A 248 27.29 21.39 -23.53
N SER A 249 26.26 22.21 -23.69
CA SER A 249 25.98 23.41 -22.88
C SER A 249 24.48 23.75 -22.94
N LEU A 250 24.06 24.76 -22.17
CA LEU A 250 22.73 25.35 -22.30
C LEU A 250 22.53 26.00 -23.66
N GLU A 251 23.55 26.69 -24.20
CA GLU A 251 23.51 27.36 -25.52
C GLU A 251 23.29 26.32 -26.62
N ASP A 252 24.04 25.19 -26.61
CA ASP A 252 23.88 24.08 -27.55
C ASP A 252 22.46 23.50 -27.49
N TYR A 253 21.89 23.40 -26.26
CA TYR A 253 20.50 22.99 -26.07
C TYR A 253 19.52 23.98 -26.72
N LEU A 254 19.68 25.30 -26.47
CA LEU A 254 18.80 26.31 -26.99
C LEU A 254 18.83 26.44 -28.51
N GLU A 255 20.00 26.24 -29.13
CA GLU A 255 20.15 26.26 -30.58
C GLU A 255 19.53 25.05 -31.29
N ARG A 256 19.58 23.88 -30.65
CA ARG A 256 19.19 22.65 -31.28
C ARG A 256 17.76 22.21 -31.00
N THR A 257 17.11 22.76 -29.95
CA THR A 257 15.75 22.38 -29.56
C THR A 257 14.67 23.26 -30.17
N ASP A 258 13.46 22.73 -30.34
CA ASP A 258 12.34 23.46 -30.96
C ASP A 258 11.65 24.40 -29.94
N GLY A 259 11.44 25.65 -30.33
CA GLY A 259 10.74 26.65 -29.55
C GLY A 259 9.28 26.35 -29.21
N ARG A 260 8.67 25.38 -29.88
CA ARG A 260 7.30 24.94 -29.57
C ARG A 260 7.23 23.82 -28.52
N GLY A 261 8.31 23.15 -28.22
CA GLY A 261 8.45 22.05 -27.30
C GLY A 261 9.47 22.31 -26.21
N ALA A 262 10.65 21.72 -26.36
CA ALA A 262 11.76 21.74 -25.40
C ALA A 262 12.32 23.16 -25.14
N ASN A 263 12.26 24.07 -26.09
CA ASN A 263 12.73 25.45 -25.95
C ASN A 263 11.65 26.44 -25.47
N ARG A 264 10.59 25.95 -24.82
CA ARG A 264 9.61 26.84 -24.15
C ARG A 264 10.19 27.38 -22.85
N LYS A 265 9.98 28.66 -22.57
CA LYS A 265 10.48 29.35 -21.37
C LYS A 265 10.29 28.55 -20.09
N GLN A 266 9.05 28.11 -19.80
CA GLN A 266 8.74 27.39 -18.57
C GLN A 266 9.44 26.03 -18.50
N VAL A 267 9.56 25.32 -19.62
CA VAL A 267 10.28 24.04 -19.70
C VAL A 267 11.74 24.23 -19.30
N ILE A 268 12.42 25.22 -19.89
CA ILE A 268 13.83 25.48 -19.62
C ILE A 268 14.05 25.89 -18.16
N ILE A 269 13.23 26.80 -17.65
CA ILE A 269 13.33 27.28 -16.27
C ILE A 269 13.16 26.09 -15.31
N ASN A 270 12.13 25.26 -15.53
CA ASN A 270 11.86 24.12 -14.66
C ASN A 270 12.99 23.06 -14.73
N LEU A 271 13.52 22.79 -15.92
CA LEU A 271 14.64 21.86 -16.08
C LEU A 271 15.92 22.38 -15.39
N ILE A 272 16.18 23.70 -15.46
CA ILE A 272 17.31 24.31 -14.74
C ILE A 272 17.05 24.22 -13.23
N MET A 273 15.88 24.63 -12.76
CA MET A 273 15.55 24.67 -11.34
C MET A 273 15.60 23.31 -10.66
N ILE A 274 15.21 22.23 -11.37
CA ILE A 274 15.29 20.86 -10.84
C ILE A 274 16.70 20.25 -10.95
N GLY A 275 17.64 20.90 -11.64
CA GLY A 275 19.02 20.45 -11.78
C GLY A 275 19.34 19.63 -13.03
N ALA A 276 18.45 19.61 -14.03
CA ALA A 276 18.69 18.82 -15.24
C ALA A 276 19.92 19.28 -16.05
N PHE A 277 20.41 20.50 -15.83
CA PHE A 277 21.58 21.08 -16.47
C PHE A 277 22.82 21.17 -15.57
N ASP A 278 22.78 20.64 -14.34
CA ASP A 278 23.87 20.76 -13.34
C ASP A 278 25.23 20.22 -13.87
N ARG A 279 25.19 19.31 -14.83
CA ARG A 279 26.42 18.84 -15.52
C ARG A 279 27.20 19.93 -16.26
N PHE A 280 26.57 21.06 -16.56
CA PHE A 280 27.19 22.17 -17.30
C PHE A 280 27.69 23.27 -16.37
N GLY A 281 27.43 23.19 -15.08
CA GLY A 281 27.91 24.17 -14.11
C GLY A 281 26.95 24.44 -12.96
N ASP A 282 27.20 25.53 -12.25
CA ASP A 282 26.37 25.94 -11.12
C ASP A 282 24.99 26.38 -11.57
N ARG A 283 23.95 25.82 -10.91
CA ARG A 283 22.53 25.99 -11.25
C ARG A 283 22.10 27.47 -11.22
N ALA A 284 22.54 28.22 -10.20
CA ALA A 284 22.20 29.63 -10.08
C ALA A 284 22.82 30.46 -11.22
N GLN A 285 24.07 30.16 -11.62
CA GLN A 285 24.75 30.81 -12.74
C GLN A 285 24.10 30.48 -14.08
N ILE A 286 23.73 29.20 -14.30
CA ILE A 286 23.02 28.75 -15.50
C ILE A 286 21.67 29.48 -15.61
N LEU A 287 20.90 29.54 -14.53
CA LEU A 287 19.62 30.25 -14.51
C LEU A 287 19.79 31.76 -14.77
N LYS A 288 20.80 32.39 -14.16
CA LYS A 288 21.14 33.80 -14.38
C LYS A 288 21.51 34.08 -15.83
N SER A 289 22.34 33.23 -16.42
CA SER A 289 22.72 33.35 -17.84
C SER A 289 21.50 33.25 -18.74
N TYR A 290 20.61 32.29 -18.47
CA TYR A 290 19.35 32.15 -19.23
C TYR A 290 18.47 33.40 -19.10
N TYR A 291 18.30 33.98 -17.90
CA TYR A 291 17.50 35.17 -17.69
C TYR A 291 18.05 36.37 -18.44
N GLN A 292 19.38 36.51 -18.54
CA GLN A 292 20.03 37.60 -19.30
C GLN A 292 19.77 37.52 -20.81
N THR A 293 19.51 36.31 -21.34
CA THR A 293 19.18 36.17 -22.78
C THR A 293 17.74 36.61 -23.10
N ARG A 294 16.89 36.84 -22.07
CA ARG A 294 15.46 37.08 -22.25
C ARG A 294 14.98 38.33 -21.51
N LYS A 295 14.45 39.30 -22.24
CA LYS A 295 13.91 40.55 -21.68
C LYS A 295 12.76 40.31 -20.69
N ASP A 296 11.95 39.26 -20.92
CA ASP A 296 10.80 38.93 -20.10
C ASP A 296 11.16 38.13 -18.81
N CYS A 297 12.46 37.93 -18.55
CA CYS A 297 12.99 37.27 -17.36
C CYS A 297 13.91 38.17 -16.53
N ALA A 298 14.21 39.38 -16.96
CA ALA A 298 15.23 40.24 -16.35
C ALA A 298 15.00 40.53 -14.85
N ASP A 299 13.73 40.61 -14.44
CA ASP A 299 13.33 40.94 -13.07
C ASP A 299 13.01 39.69 -12.22
N LEU A 300 13.21 38.46 -12.74
CA LEU A 300 12.96 37.25 -11.98
C LEU A 300 14.07 36.98 -10.96
N ALA A 301 13.67 36.69 -9.73
CA ALA A 301 14.60 36.33 -8.68
C ALA A 301 15.24 34.96 -8.95
N ILE A 302 16.51 34.82 -8.57
CA ILE A 302 17.21 33.57 -8.59
C ILE A 302 17.07 32.94 -7.19
N PRO A 303 16.52 31.71 -7.07
CA PRO A 303 16.42 31.05 -5.79
C PRO A 303 17.78 30.79 -5.17
N ASP A 304 17.84 30.77 -3.86
CA ASP A 304 19.02 30.25 -3.15
C ASP A 304 18.97 28.72 -3.11
N PHE A 305 19.62 28.07 -4.06
CA PHE A 305 19.68 26.62 -4.17
C PHE A 305 20.51 25.95 -3.07
N SER A 306 21.16 26.70 -2.18
CA SER A 306 21.82 26.17 -0.98
C SER A 306 20.87 26.07 0.22
N ASP A 307 19.73 26.75 0.18
CA ASP A 307 18.69 26.66 1.22
C ASP A 307 17.84 25.40 1.00
N GLU A 308 17.92 24.47 1.97
CA GLU A 308 17.16 23.21 1.96
C GLU A 308 15.66 23.42 1.81
N LYS A 309 15.10 24.47 2.42
CA LYS A 309 13.67 24.77 2.35
C LYS A 309 13.26 25.23 0.94
N VAL A 310 14.08 26.05 0.31
CA VAL A 310 13.88 26.51 -1.07
C VAL A 310 13.96 25.32 -2.02
N MET A 311 14.96 24.46 -1.86
CA MET A 311 15.08 23.24 -2.66
C MET A 311 13.89 22.30 -2.49
N TYR A 312 13.43 22.12 -1.26
CA TYR A 312 12.22 21.36 -0.98
C TYR A 312 10.98 21.89 -1.70
N GLU A 313 10.75 23.22 -1.64
CA GLU A 313 9.61 23.86 -2.31
C GLU A 313 9.69 23.69 -3.83
N ILE A 314 10.88 23.85 -4.42
CA ILE A 314 11.14 23.63 -5.85
C ILE A 314 10.86 22.17 -6.25
N GLU A 315 11.38 21.21 -5.52
CA GLU A 315 11.20 19.79 -5.82
C GLU A 315 9.72 19.37 -5.71
N GLN A 316 9.02 19.86 -4.68
CA GLN A 316 7.59 19.62 -4.53
C GLN A 316 6.76 20.22 -5.67
N GLU A 317 7.09 21.43 -6.09
CA GLU A 317 6.38 22.10 -7.19
C GLU A 317 6.66 21.41 -8.54
N LEU A 318 7.91 21.03 -8.80
CA LEU A 318 8.32 20.57 -10.11
C LEU A 318 8.20 19.06 -10.36
N VAL A 319 8.34 18.23 -9.33
CA VAL A 319 8.27 16.77 -9.48
C VAL A 319 7.32 16.10 -8.47
N GLY A 320 6.71 16.88 -7.58
CA GLY A 320 5.75 16.37 -6.60
C GLY A 320 6.36 15.52 -5.47
N ASN A 321 7.67 15.49 -5.37
CA ASN A 321 8.43 14.62 -4.47
C ASN A 321 9.70 15.30 -3.96
N TYR A 322 10.32 14.73 -2.94
CA TYR A 322 11.65 15.10 -2.48
C TYR A 322 12.71 14.32 -3.25
N VAL A 323 13.55 15.00 -3.99
CA VAL A 323 14.64 14.36 -4.73
C VAL A 323 15.92 14.32 -3.89
N THR A 324 16.28 15.45 -3.28
CA THR A 324 17.56 15.60 -2.56
C THR A 324 17.43 15.39 -1.06
N ILE A 325 16.44 15.99 -0.40
CA ILE A 325 16.30 15.98 1.05
C ILE A 325 14.85 15.65 1.45
N ASP A 326 14.68 14.69 2.35
CA ASP A 326 13.39 14.47 3.01
C ASP A 326 13.31 15.34 4.26
N PRO A 327 12.38 16.29 4.34
CA PRO A 327 12.25 17.16 5.50
C PRO A 327 11.93 16.41 6.80
N MET A 328 11.53 15.12 6.70
CA MET A 328 11.29 14.28 7.86
C MET A 328 12.56 13.65 8.43
N ASP A 329 13.66 13.57 7.68
CA ASP A 329 14.88 12.87 8.10
C ASP A 329 15.43 13.36 9.45
N LYS A 330 15.39 14.67 9.69
CA LYS A 330 15.85 15.27 10.95
C LYS A 330 14.96 14.96 12.17
N TYR A 331 13.70 14.56 11.94
CA TYR A 331 12.74 14.27 13.01
C TYR A 331 12.57 12.77 13.29
N VAL A 332 13.16 11.90 12.45
CA VAL A 332 13.00 10.45 12.54
C VAL A 332 13.32 9.94 13.95
N ARG A 333 14.47 10.30 14.51
CA ARG A 333 14.87 9.81 15.83
C ARG A 333 13.91 10.22 16.95
N ALA A 334 13.42 11.46 16.91
CA ALA A 334 12.49 11.97 17.91
C ALA A 334 11.11 11.26 17.81
N LEU A 335 10.62 11.07 16.59
CA LEU A 335 9.34 10.39 16.37
C LEU A 335 9.41 8.89 16.66
N GLU A 336 10.51 8.21 16.32
CA GLU A 336 10.70 6.78 16.62
C GLU A 336 10.63 6.47 18.13
N ALA A 337 10.95 7.43 18.97
CA ALA A 337 10.90 7.26 20.42
C ALA A 337 9.48 7.34 21.00
N VAL A 338 8.56 8.06 20.36
CA VAL A 338 7.26 8.43 20.96
C VAL A 338 6.04 8.13 20.11
N ALA A 339 6.19 8.08 18.78
CA ALA A 339 5.06 7.91 17.87
C ALA A 339 4.75 6.44 17.55
N LEU A 340 3.48 6.16 17.28
CA LEU A 340 3.07 4.86 16.76
C LEU A 340 3.73 4.61 15.40
N ARG A 341 4.17 3.37 15.17
CA ARG A 341 4.88 2.99 13.95
C ARG A 341 3.97 2.52 12.83
N HIS A 342 2.79 2.00 13.18
CA HIS A 342 1.86 1.43 12.23
C HIS A 342 0.42 1.80 12.56
N PRO A 343 -0.47 2.07 11.59
CA PRO A 343 -1.87 2.42 11.84
C PRO A 343 -2.65 1.37 12.63
N SER A 344 -2.28 0.08 12.49
CA SER A 344 -2.92 -0.98 13.29
C SER A 344 -2.61 -0.88 14.77
N ASP A 345 -1.48 -0.26 15.16
CA ASP A 345 -1.09 -0.09 16.55
C ASP A 345 -2.07 0.81 17.30
N VAL A 346 -2.81 1.65 16.56
CA VAL A 346 -3.96 2.41 17.09
C VAL A 346 -4.98 1.47 17.77
N ASN A 347 -5.16 0.25 17.24
CA ASN A 347 -6.11 -0.71 17.79
C ASN A 347 -5.61 -1.39 19.08
N ASP A 348 -4.31 -1.36 19.32
CA ASP A 348 -3.68 -1.92 20.52
C ASP A 348 -3.71 -0.93 21.69
N VAL A 349 -4.01 0.35 21.43
CA VAL A 349 -4.23 1.39 22.44
C VAL A 349 -5.65 1.26 22.99
N SER A 350 -5.84 1.35 24.29
CA SER A 350 -7.17 1.29 24.91
C SER A 350 -8.02 2.50 24.52
N ILE A 351 -9.35 2.32 24.44
CA ILE A 351 -10.27 3.42 24.14
C ILE A 351 -10.11 4.50 25.21
N MET A 352 -10.06 5.76 24.80
CA MET A 352 -9.79 6.95 25.58
C MET A 352 -8.34 7.13 26.08
N ASP A 353 -7.43 6.20 25.76
CA ASP A 353 -6.03 6.39 26.06
C ASP A 353 -5.35 7.31 25.03
N ARG A 354 -4.26 7.93 25.47
CA ARG A 354 -3.47 8.87 24.67
C ARG A 354 -2.42 8.12 23.85
N MET A 355 -2.17 8.65 22.65
CA MET A 355 -1.11 8.18 21.76
C MET A 355 -0.53 9.35 20.98
N VAL A 356 0.65 9.15 20.41
CA VAL A 356 1.29 10.13 19.52
C VAL A 356 1.33 9.55 18.11
N ILE A 357 0.85 10.33 17.14
CA ILE A 357 0.97 10.06 15.71
C ILE A 357 1.90 11.13 15.16
N GLY A 358 3.04 10.72 14.65
CA GLY A 358 4.03 11.61 14.04
C GLY A 358 4.11 11.41 12.54
N GLY A 359 4.55 12.43 11.81
CA GLY A 359 4.73 12.33 10.37
C GLY A 359 4.50 13.65 9.64
N GLN A 360 4.28 13.55 8.35
CA GLN A 360 3.96 14.68 7.49
C GLN A 360 2.47 14.70 7.15
N ILE A 361 1.83 15.85 7.23
CA ILE A 361 0.43 16.00 6.76
C ILE A 361 0.44 15.88 5.23
N THR A 362 -0.15 14.80 4.70
CA THR A 362 -0.25 14.58 3.24
C THR A 362 -1.61 15.01 2.70
N LYS A 363 -2.64 15.02 3.54
CA LYS A 363 -3.99 15.40 3.13
C LYS A 363 -4.75 16.09 4.24
N ILE A 364 -5.51 17.12 3.88
CA ILE A 364 -6.44 17.84 4.75
C ILE A 364 -7.79 17.86 4.05
N LYS A 365 -8.81 17.26 4.67
CA LYS A 365 -10.18 17.31 4.17
C LYS A 365 -11.04 18.10 5.15
N HIS A 366 -11.39 19.31 4.77
CA HIS A 366 -12.31 20.15 5.53
C HIS A 366 -13.72 19.60 5.50
N HIS A 367 -14.42 19.68 6.62
CA HIS A 367 -15.79 19.23 6.77
C HIS A 367 -16.55 20.18 7.71
N LYS A 368 -17.87 20.24 7.56
CA LYS A 368 -18.76 20.91 8.52
C LYS A 368 -19.63 19.89 9.22
N THR A 369 -19.71 19.99 10.52
CA THR A 369 -20.62 19.16 11.30
C THR A 369 -22.09 19.49 10.94
N LYS A 370 -23.01 18.62 11.33
CA LYS A 370 -24.46 18.88 11.16
C LYS A 370 -24.94 20.18 11.85
N ARG A 371 -24.16 20.70 12.80
CA ARG A 371 -24.42 21.96 13.51
C ARG A 371 -23.67 23.16 12.88
N GLY A 372 -23.06 23.00 11.70
CA GLY A 372 -22.38 24.04 10.95
C GLY A 372 -20.98 24.41 11.47
N LYS A 373 -20.45 23.74 12.50
CA LYS A 373 -19.09 23.96 13.00
C LYS A 373 -18.05 23.32 12.09
N ASP A 374 -16.91 23.98 11.90
CA ASP A 374 -15.81 23.48 11.09
C ASP A 374 -15.05 22.35 11.81
N MET A 375 -14.57 21.38 11.04
CA MET A 375 -13.73 20.26 11.47
C MET A 375 -12.87 19.79 10.29
N ALA A 376 -11.90 18.91 10.52
CA ALA A 376 -11.11 18.32 9.45
C ALA A 376 -10.81 16.84 9.70
N PHE A 377 -10.52 16.15 8.60
CA PHE A 377 -9.86 14.84 8.59
C PHE A 377 -8.47 15.03 7.98
N LEU A 378 -7.46 14.61 8.71
CA LEU A 378 -6.06 14.67 8.29
C LEU A 378 -5.60 13.27 7.92
N VAL A 379 -4.72 13.19 6.94
CA VAL A 379 -3.85 12.04 6.73
C VAL A 379 -2.45 12.47 7.11
N VAL A 380 -1.88 11.82 8.10
CA VAL A 380 -0.51 12.03 8.56
C VAL A 380 0.29 10.80 8.15
N SER A 381 1.28 10.98 7.27
CA SER A 381 2.07 9.89 6.71
C SER A 381 3.46 9.85 7.34
N TRP A 382 3.87 8.68 7.80
CA TRP A 382 5.21 8.41 8.29
C TRP A 382 5.62 6.95 8.04
N ASN A 383 6.84 6.72 7.64
CA ASN A 383 7.38 5.37 7.36
C ASN A 383 6.50 4.52 6.43
N GLU A 384 5.95 5.14 5.38
CA GLU A 384 5.05 4.51 4.40
C GLU A 384 3.63 4.23 4.91
N GLU A 385 3.33 4.61 6.14
CA GLU A 385 2.04 4.39 6.75
C GLU A 385 1.26 5.69 6.87
N ASP A 386 -0.03 5.59 6.55
CA ASP A 386 -0.98 6.70 6.63
C ASP A 386 -1.87 6.56 7.85
N PHE A 387 -1.86 7.56 8.69
CA PHE A 387 -2.69 7.65 9.88
C PHE A 387 -3.85 8.62 9.63
N ASP A 388 -5.08 8.14 9.79
CA ASP A 388 -6.27 8.99 9.76
C ASP A 388 -6.50 9.64 11.13
N VAL A 389 -6.43 10.97 11.19
CA VAL A 389 -6.63 11.76 12.40
C VAL A 389 -7.83 12.68 12.22
N THR A 390 -8.82 12.58 13.12
CA THR A 390 -9.98 13.45 13.15
C THR A 390 -9.70 14.68 14.00
N VAL A 391 -9.93 15.88 13.46
CA VAL A 391 -9.86 17.17 14.16
C VAL A 391 -11.27 17.66 14.39
N PHE A 392 -11.76 17.54 15.62
CA PHE A 392 -13.07 18.04 15.99
C PHE A 392 -13.12 19.57 16.12
N PRO A 393 -14.32 20.19 16.17
CA PRO A 393 -14.45 21.64 16.20
C PRO A 393 -13.73 22.36 17.37
N GLU A 394 -13.57 21.69 18.50
CA GLU A 394 -12.91 22.26 19.67
C GLU A 394 -11.40 22.42 19.41
N GLU A 395 -10.78 21.43 18.81
CA GLU A 395 -9.35 21.45 18.44
C GLU A 395 -9.10 22.22 17.14
N TRP A 396 -10.10 22.30 16.25
CA TRP A 396 -9.98 23.00 14.98
C TRP A 396 -9.56 24.47 15.15
N ASP A 397 -10.21 25.19 16.05
CA ASP A 397 -9.93 26.62 16.26
C ASP A 397 -8.49 26.86 16.78
N SER A 398 -7.94 25.92 17.52
CA SER A 398 -6.57 26.02 18.06
C SER A 398 -5.49 25.64 17.05
N CYS A 399 -5.76 24.72 16.13
CA CYS A 399 -4.73 24.16 15.25
C CYS A 399 -4.85 24.55 13.77
N ARG A 400 -5.97 25.12 13.31
CA ARG A 400 -6.23 25.41 11.88
C ARG A 400 -5.11 26.15 11.16
N ASN A 401 -4.46 27.09 11.86
CA ASN A 401 -3.35 27.88 11.31
C ASN A 401 -2.03 27.08 11.21
N LEU A 402 -1.94 25.96 11.89
CA LEU A 402 -0.80 25.05 11.87
C LEU A 402 -0.96 23.95 10.82
N LEU A 403 -2.18 23.72 10.35
CA LEU A 403 -2.49 22.68 9.38
C LEU A 403 -2.07 23.12 7.98
N LYS A 404 -1.02 22.52 7.47
CA LYS A 404 -0.52 22.74 6.10
C LYS A 404 -0.10 21.39 5.52
N VAL A 405 -0.53 21.10 4.29
CA VAL A 405 -0.02 19.93 3.56
C VAL A 405 1.48 20.09 3.38
N GLY A 406 2.23 19.01 3.59
CA GLY A 406 3.69 19.01 3.62
C GLY A 406 4.30 19.32 4.99
N ALA A 407 3.53 19.74 5.98
CA ALA A 407 4.05 20.10 7.30
C ALA A 407 4.43 18.86 8.12
N PRO A 408 5.64 18.80 8.71
CA PRO A 408 6.02 17.79 9.69
C PRO A 408 5.34 18.08 11.04
N VAL A 409 4.65 17.08 11.60
CA VAL A 409 3.86 17.25 12.81
C VAL A 409 4.03 16.09 13.80
N ALA A 410 3.83 16.38 15.07
CA ALA A 410 3.52 15.41 16.10
C ALA A 410 2.10 15.70 16.62
N CYS A 411 1.22 14.73 16.48
CA CYS A 411 -0.18 14.81 16.86
C CYS A 411 -0.39 14.01 18.15
N GLN A 412 -0.74 14.66 19.25
CA GLN A 412 -1.26 13.99 20.43
C GLN A 412 -2.72 13.64 20.17
N CYS A 413 -3.04 12.37 20.19
CA CYS A 413 -4.37 11.86 19.86
C CYS A 413 -4.95 11.04 21.01
N ILE A 414 -6.28 10.90 21.02
CA ILE A 414 -7.00 9.97 21.87
C ILE A 414 -7.65 8.89 20.98
N ARG A 415 -7.58 7.65 21.45
CA ARG A 415 -8.23 6.51 20.82
C ARG A 415 -9.75 6.60 20.98
N LEU A 416 -10.48 6.47 19.89
CA LEU A 416 -11.94 6.36 19.86
C LEU A 416 -12.35 4.92 19.51
N GLU A 417 -13.64 4.59 19.64
CA GLU A 417 -14.18 3.30 19.15
C GLU A 417 -13.87 3.07 17.68
N ARG A 418 -13.84 4.16 16.88
CA ARG A 418 -13.45 4.13 15.47
C ARG A 418 -12.42 5.22 15.19
N GLY A 419 -11.16 4.81 15.01
CA GLY A 419 -10.06 5.72 14.71
C GLY A 419 -9.56 6.50 15.92
N CYS A 420 -9.05 7.70 15.69
CA CYS A 420 -8.55 8.58 16.75
C CYS A 420 -8.90 10.05 16.48
N CYS A 421 -8.89 10.86 17.52
CA CYS A 421 -9.07 12.30 17.42
C CYS A 421 -7.86 13.06 17.96
N LEU A 422 -7.60 14.19 17.33
CA LEU A 422 -6.56 15.13 17.74
C LEU A 422 -6.95 15.76 19.09
N GLN A 423 -5.96 15.94 19.95
CA GLN A 423 -6.03 16.75 21.17
C GLN A 423 -5.09 17.95 21.11
N ALA A 424 -3.89 17.73 20.59
CA ALA A 424 -2.91 18.78 20.36
C ALA A 424 -2.08 18.45 19.12
N LEU A 425 -1.61 19.49 18.43
CA LEU A 425 -0.73 19.37 17.26
C LEU A 425 0.46 20.30 17.43
N GLU A 426 1.63 19.74 17.25
CA GLU A 426 2.89 20.47 17.23
C GLU A 426 3.50 20.39 15.84
N ARG A 427 3.91 21.56 15.33
CA ARG A 427 4.69 21.68 14.08
C ARG A 427 6.17 21.49 14.41
N LEU A 428 6.74 20.39 13.93
CA LEU A 428 8.13 20.03 14.21
C LEU A 428 9.14 21.00 13.57
N ASP A 429 8.77 21.62 12.45
CA ASP A 429 9.59 22.62 11.76
C ASP A 429 9.54 24.03 12.38
N LEU A 430 8.66 24.24 13.35
CA LEU A 430 8.58 25.48 14.13
C LEU A 430 9.22 25.37 15.52
N MET A 431 9.68 24.16 15.90
CA MET A 431 10.34 23.95 17.18
C MET A 431 11.84 24.24 17.06
N GLU A 432 12.36 25.06 17.97
CA GLU A 432 13.82 25.21 18.14
C GLU A 432 14.33 23.93 18.86
N TRP A 433 14.98 23.07 18.12
CA TRP A 433 15.64 21.90 18.70
C TRP A 433 17.00 22.31 19.27
N THR A 434 17.08 22.46 20.58
CA THR A 434 18.33 22.71 21.32
C THR A 434 19.14 21.42 21.47
#